data_23a9b6de5d6160a3757523d86d26d327
#
_entry.id   23a9b6de5d6160a3757523d86d26d327
#
_cell.length_a   1.000
_cell.length_b   1.000
_cell.length_c   1.000
_cell.angle_alpha   90.00
_cell.angle_beta   90.00
_cell.angle_gamma   90.00
#
_symmetry.space_group_name_H-M   'P 1'
#
loop_
_entity.id
_entity.type
_entity.pdbx_description
1 polymer ?
#
loop_
_entity_poly.entity_id
_entity_poly.type
_entity_poly.pdbx_seq_one_letter_code
_entity_poly.pdbx_strand_id
1 'polypeptide(L)'
;TPGLTITGPCEMMVFEGLPGSAFDCWKDILRPDQRLTKACELLRRFVPWEAELCQKVKLTDEQATLQGSYTPVVKKPTFRLSYGKPVLGLGDSILLNDPIGGQGANNACQSATFFLNKIKEHESRLFTEEWMQETFETYWKQSAQWATKWTNLMLKPSKSFVSLLRAASHQPNTANWLANGFDIPRKILTEMDLNE
;
A
#
# COMPACT_ATOMS: atom_id res chain seq x y z
N THR A 1 -4.83 28.31 16.28
CA THR A 1 -3.51 27.81 16.75
C THR A 1 -3.18 26.60 15.93
N PRO A 2 -2.03 26.51 15.22
CA PRO A 2 -1.61 25.27 14.60
C PRO A 2 -1.58 24.20 15.69
N GLY A 3 -2.21 23.04 15.43
CA GLY A 3 -2.29 21.97 16.39
C GLY A 3 -0.89 21.53 16.81
N LEU A 4 -0.63 21.45 18.10
CA LEU A 4 0.60 20.89 18.63
C LEU A 4 0.58 19.39 18.34
N THR A 5 1.49 18.92 17.47
CA THR A 5 1.67 17.49 17.25
C THR A 5 2.43 16.92 18.43
N ILE A 6 1.80 16.08 19.22
CA ILE A 6 2.44 15.31 20.29
C ILE A 6 2.89 14.00 19.66
N THR A 7 4.18 13.71 19.71
CA THR A 7 4.74 12.42 19.30
C THR A 7 5.08 11.59 20.53
N GLY A 8 4.78 10.31 20.48
CA GLY A 8 5.07 9.35 21.55
C GLY A 8 4.89 7.92 21.06
N PRO A 9 5.31 6.93 21.84
CA PRO A 9 5.05 5.53 21.53
C PRO A 9 3.55 5.27 21.41
N CYS A 10 3.13 4.63 20.34
CA CYS A 10 1.74 4.20 20.14
C CYS A 10 1.70 2.90 19.35
N GLU A 11 0.61 2.14 19.52
CA GLU A 11 0.28 0.99 18.70
C GLU A 11 -0.71 1.41 17.62
N MET A 12 -0.47 1.01 16.39
CA MET A 12 -1.37 1.24 15.26
C MET A 12 -1.96 -0.09 14.81
N MET A 13 -3.29 -0.20 14.87
CA MET A 13 -4.02 -1.38 14.38
C MET A 13 -4.62 -1.05 13.02
N VAL A 14 -4.23 -1.80 12.00
CA VAL A 14 -4.75 -1.68 10.64
C VAL A 14 -5.48 -2.96 10.27
N PHE A 15 -6.75 -2.84 9.90
CA PHE A 15 -7.57 -3.96 9.45
C PHE A 15 -8.01 -3.67 8.02
N GLU A 16 -7.61 -4.53 7.13
CA GLU A 16 -7.97 -4.45 5.72
C GLU A 16 -8.71 -5.70 5.30
N GLY A 17 -9.72 -5.54 4.50
CA GLY A 17 -10.54 -6.66 4.05
C GLY A 17 -11.25 -6.39 2.74
N LEU A 18 -11.39 -7.44 1.95
CA LEU A 18 -12.25 -7.41 0.78
C LEU A 18 -13.72 -7.33 1.19
N PRO A 19 -14.58 -6.68 0.38
CA PRO A 19 -16.01 -6.68 0.62
C PRO A 19 -16.56 -8.07 0.88
N GLY A 20 -17.37 -8.22 1.93
CA GLY A 20 -17.94 -9.50 2.37
C GLY A 20 -16.98 -10.42 3.16
N SER A 21 -15.73 -10.01 3.40
CA SER A 21 -14.80 -10.76 4.24
C SER A 21 -15.06 -10.55 5.73
N ALA A 22 -14.34 -11.34 6.57
CA ALA A 22 -14.46 -11.23 8.03
C ALA A 22 -14.05 -9.85 8.59
N PHE A 23 -13.22 -9.10 7.84
CA PHE A 23 -12.79 -7.75 8.20
C PHE A 23 -13.67 -6.65 7.60
N ASP A 24 -14.68 -6.98 6.77
CA ASP A 24 -15.68 -6.04 6.26
C ASP A 24 -16.84 -5.88 7.25
N CYS A 25 -16.53 -5.40 8.45
CA CYS A 25 -17.48 -5.33 9.55
C CYS A 25 -17.59 -3.95 10.20
N TRP A 26 -17.13 -2.90 9.50
CA TRP A 26 -16.98 -1.56 10.08
C TRP A 26 -18.12 -0.61 9.75
N LYS A 27 -18.94 -0.92 8.73
CA LYS A 27 -19.91 -0.01 8.12
C LYS A 27 -20.82 0.69 9.13
N ASP A 28 -21.33 -0.06 10.13
CA ASP A 28 -22.30 0.45 11.10
C ASP A 28 -21.64 0.90 12.42
N ILE A 29 -20.31 0.90 12.49
CA ILE A 29 -19.55 1.28 13.66
C ILE A 29 -19.05 2.71 13.50
N LEU A 30 -19.82 3.67 13.99
CA LEU A 30 -19.54 5.09 13.76
C LEU A 30 -18.61 5.69 14.82
N ARG A 31 -18.70 5.23 16.07
CA ARG A 31 -17.97 5.81 17.19
C ARG A 31 -16.57 5.21 17.34
N PRO A 32 -15.54 6.03 17.64
CA PRO A 32 -14.18 5.56 17.84
C PRO A 32 -14.01 4.48 18.91
N ASP A 33 -14.70 4.60 20.05
CA ASP A 33 -14.66 3.62 21.13
C ASP A 33 -15.24 2.26 20.71
N GLN A 34 -16.29 2.25 19.91
CA GLN A 34 -16.85 1.04 19.33
C GLN A 34 -15.92 0.40 18.31
N ARG A 35 -15.19 1.22 17.52
CA ARG A 35 -14.15 0.73 16.59
C ARG A 35 -13.01 0.06 17.35
N LEU A 36 -12.54 0.68 18.44
CA LEU A 36 -11.53 0.06 19.29
C LEU A 36 -12.00 -1.28 19.88
N THR A 37 -13.24 -1.32 20.38
CA THR A 37 -13.83 -2.57 20.89
C THR A 37 -13.85 -3.65 19.81
N LYS A 38 -14.30 -3.30 18.60
CA LYS A 38 -14.34 -4.22 17.47
C LYS A 38 -12.95 -4.66 17.02
N ALA A 39 -11.98 -3.77 16.99
CA ALA A 39 -10.58 -4.10 16.72
C ALA A 39 -10.05 -5.15 17.72
N CYS A 40 -10.27 -4.95 19.01
CA CYS A 40 -9.88 -5.92 20.04
C CYS A 40 -10.60 -7.28 19.91
N GLU A 41 -11.87 -7.30 19.47
CA GLU A 41 -12.58 -8.55 19.16
C GLU A 41 -11.92 -9.31 18.01
N LEU A 42 -11.57 -8.60 16.93
CA LEU A 42 -10.89 -9.19 15.78
C LEU A 42 -9.50 -9.73 16.15
N LEU A 43 -8.73 -8.98 16.95
CA LEU A 43 -7.45 -9.48 17.47
C LEU A 43 -7.63 -10.77 18.26
N ARG A 44 -8.56 -10.84 19.21
CA ARG A 44 -8.82 -12.06 19.99
C ARG A 44 -9.20 -13.24 19.11
N ARG A 45 -9.92 -13.00 18.03
CA ARG A 45 -10.39 -14.04 17.11
C ARG A 45 -9.28 -14.57 16.18
N PHE A 46 -8.46 -13.69 15.65
CA PHE A 46 -7.53 -14.03 14.55
C PHE A 46 -6.07 -14.09 14.97
N VAL A 47 -5.67 -13.27 15.95
CA VAL A 47 -4.28 -13.14 16.42
C VAL A 47 -4.27 -12.99 17.96
N PRO A 48 -4.70 -14.02 18.70
CA PRO A 48 -4.89 -13.92 20.15
C PRO A 48 -3.63 -13.52 20.92
N TRP A 49 -2.45 -13.84 20.42
CA TRP A 49 -1.18 -13.41 21.02
C TRP A 49 -0.98 -11.90 20.95
N GLU A 50 -1.43 -11.22 19.89
CA GLU A 50 -1.43 -9.75 19.81
C GLU A 50 -2.52 -9.15 20.70
N ALA A 51 -3.66 -9.83 20.84
CA ALA A 51 -4.72 -9.38 21.73
C ALA A 51 -4.27 -9.31 23.20
N GLU A 52 -3.37 -10.17 23.63
CA GLU A 52 -2.77 -10.14 24.96
C GLU A 52 -1.95 -8.87 25.18
N LEU A 53 -1.20 -8.43 24.20
CA LEU A 53 -0.41 -7.19 24.25
C LEU A 53 -1.32 -5.95 24.26
N CYS A 54 -2.47 -6.03 23.62
CA CYS A 54 -3.42 -4.93 23.47
C CYS A 54 -4.51 -4.85 24.58
N GLN A 55 -4.38 -5.59 25.68
CA GLN A 55 -5.41 -5.61 26.75
C GLN A 55 -5.70 -4.25 27.39
N LYS A 56 -4.71 -3.37 27.45
CA LYS A 56 -4.80 -2.05 28.09
C LYS A 56 -4.79 -0.90 27.12
N VAL A 57 -4.94 -1.17 25.82
CA VAL A 57 -4.90 -0.15 24.79
C VAL A 57 -6.06 0.82 24.95
N LYS A 58 -5.78 2.11 24.70
CA LYS A 58 -6.77 3.20 24.70
C LYS A 58 -6.54 4.03 23.44
N LEU A 59 -7.60 4.69 22.98
CA LEU A 59 -7.45 5.68 21.91
C LEU A 59 -6.51 6.81 22.36
N THR A 60 -5.65 7.27 21.49
CA THR A 60 -4.75 8.40 21.74
C THR A 60 -5.52 9.72 21.84
N ASP A 61 -6.63 9.82 21.10
CA ASP A 61 -7.55 10.96 21.10
C ASP A 61 -8.91 10.55 20.51
N GLU A 62 -9.87 11.46 20.51
CA GLU A 62 -11.23 11.21 19.99
C GLU A 62 -11.29 10.98 18.46
N GLN A 63 -10.26 11.37 17.73
CA GLN A 63 -10.15 11.21 16.29
C GLN A 63 -9.16 10.11 15.86
N ALA A 64 -8.66 9.32 16.81
CA ALA A 64 -7.63 8.30 16.59
C ALA A 64 -8.10 7.08 15.77
N THR A 65 -9.23 7.17 15.06
CA THR A 65 -9.72 6.12 14.18
C THR A 65 -10.04 6.65 12.80
N LEU A 66 -9.56 5.95 11.78
CA LEU A 66 -9.88 6.22 10.39
C LEU A 66 -10.62 5.01 9.81
N GLN A 67 -11.63 5.29 8.98
CA GLN A 67 -12.35 4.27 8.23
C GLN A 67 -12.58 4.77 6.81
N GLY A 68 -12.37 3.92 5.83
CA GLY A 68 -12.61 4.25 4.44
C GLY A 68 -12.64 2.99 3.57
N SER A 69 -13.08 3.16 2.34
CA SER A 69 -12.95 2.15 1.30
C SER A 69 -12.54 2.83 -0.01
N TYR A 70 -11.76 2.16 -0.80
CA TYR A 70 -11.35 2.65 -2.11
C TYR A 70 -11.03 1.46 -3.01
N THR A 71 -10.96 1.71 -4.30
CA THR A 71 -10.57 0.71 -5.28
C THR A 71 -9.16 1.02 -5.76
N PRO A 72 -8.19 0.10 -5.60
CA PRO A 72 -6.87 0.25 -6.21
C PRO A 72 -6.99 0.43 -7.72
N VAL A 73 -6.26 1.39 -8.28
CA VAL A 73 -6.37 1.72 -9.69
C VAL A 73 -5.07 2.25 -10.27
N VAL A 74 -4.77 1.84 -11.50
CA VAL A 74 -3.74 2.44 -12.36
C VAL A 74 -4.47 3.23 -13.44
N LYS A 75 -4.28 4.55 -13.43
CA LYS A 75 -4.91 5.48 -14.38
C LYS A 75 -3.95 5.79 -15.53
N LYS A 76 -4.49 6.43 -16.57
CA LYS A 76 -3.64 7.04 -17.60
C LYS A 76 -2.71 8.07 -16.96
N PRO A 77 -1.42 8.08 -17.31
CA PRO A 77 -0.45 8.98 -16.69
C PRO A 77 -0.63 10.44 -17.13
N THR A 78 -1.28 10.68 -18.26
CA THR A 78 -1.44 12.02 -18.83
C THR A 78 -2.90 12.47 -18.84
N PHE A 79 -3.08 13.76 -18.66
CA PHE A 79 -4.35 14.46 -18.76
C PHE A 79 -4.17 15.76 -19.52
N ARG A 80 -5.16 16.17 -20.33
CA ARG A 80 -5.14 17.47 -21.02
C ARG A 80 -6.03 18.47 -20.28
N LEU A 81 -5.44 19.62 -19.98
CA LEU A 81 -6.20 20.75 -19.45
C LEU A 81 -7.12 21.34 -20.53
N SER A 82 -8.12 22.13 -20.11
CA SER A 82 -9.10 22.75 -21.01
C SER A 82 -8.49 23.60 -22.14
N TYR A 83 -7.30 24.15 -21.90
CA TYR A 83 -6.53 24.91 -22.91
C TYR A 83 -5.49 24.05 -23.68
N GLY A 84 -5.65 22.72 -23.66
CA GLY A 84 -4.90 21.79 -24.50
C GLY A 84 -3.51 21.39 -24.01
N LYS A 85 -3.00 21.92 -22.91
CA LYS A 85 -1.69 21.56 -22.36
C LYS A 85 -1.75 20.19 -21.67
N PRO A 86 -0.79 19.28 -21.95
CA PRO A 86 -0.70 18.01 -21.24
C PRO A 86 -0.15 18.20 -19.83
N VAL A 87 -0.60 17.37 -18.91
CA VAL A 87 -0.13 17.28 -17.53
C VAL A 87 0.21 15.83 -17.23
N LEU A 88 1.33 15.60 -16.56
CA LEU A 88 1.74 14.31 -16.06
C LEU A 88 1.30 14.15 -14.60
N GLY A 89 0.57 13.07 -14.31
CA GLY A 89 0.21 12.70 -12.95
C GLY A 89 1.36 12.01 -12.22
N LEU A 90 1.40 12.14 -10.89
CA LEU A 90 2.39 11.49 -10.01
C LEU A 90 1.70 10.84 -8.82
N GLY A 91 2.36 9.82 -8.25
CA GLY A 91 1.91 9.14 -7.03
C GLY A 91 0.47 8.64 -7.13
N ASP A 92 -0.30 8.79 -6.08
CA ASP A 92 -1.68 8.31 -5.97
C ASP A 92 -2.65 8.92 -6.97
N SER A 93 -2.29 10.03 -7.62
CA SER A 93 -3.11 10.61 -8.68
C SER A 93 -3.28 9.69 -9.89
N ILE A 94 -2.29 8.82 -10.14
CA ILE A 94 -2.27 7.87 -11.26
C ILE A 94 -2.09 6.41 -10.84
N LEU A 95 -1.53 6.17 -9.66
CA LEU A 95 -1.22 4.83 -9.17
C LEU A 95 -1.61 4.71 -7.69
N LEU A 96 -2.85 4.32 -7.46
CA LEU A 96 -3.38 4.08 -6.14
C LEU A 96 -3.34 2.57 -5.84
N ASN A 97 -2.43 2.16 -4.97
CA ASN A 97 -2.33 0.79 -4.48
C ASN A 97 -3.12 0.61 -3.18
N ASP A 98 -3.52 -0.62 -2.88
CA ASP A 98 -4.04 -0.99 -1.57
C ASP A 98 -2.94 -0.84 -0.50
N PRO A 99 -3.23 -0.33 0.71
CA PRO A 99 -2.23 -0.15 1.77
C PRO A 99 -1.67 -1.45 2.35
N ILE A 100 -2.29 -2.61 2.10
CA ILE A 100 -1.87 -3.91 2.67
C ILE A 100 -0.37 -4.22 2.48
N GLY A 101 0.21 -3.76 1.37
CA GLY A 101 1.64 -3.93 1.09
C GLY A 101 2.54 -2.83 1.64
N GLY A 102 1.98 -1.74 2.21
CA GLY A 102 2.74 -0.58 2.70
C GLY A 102 3.54 0.15 1.61
N GLN A 103 3.24 -0.07 0.31
CA GLN A 103 4.08 0.38 -0.80
C GLN A 103 3.72 1.79 -1.32
N GLY A 104 2.63 2.40 -0.86
CA GLY A 104 2.16 3.69 -1.40
C GLY A 104 3.18 4.81 -1.25
N ALA A 105 3.67 5.07 -0.05
CA ALA A 105 4.66 6.10 0.23
C ALA A 105 5.99 5.83 -0.49
N ASN A 106 6.47 4.58 -0.46
CA ASN A 106 7.70 4.18 -1.17
C ASN A 106 7.58 4.45 -2.66
N ASN A 107 6.46 4.04 -3.27
CA ASN A 107 6.19 4.26 -4.68
C ASN A 107 6.11 5.76 -5.01
N ALA A 108 5.49 6.57 -4.17
CA ALA A 108 5.41 8.02 -4.35
C ALA A 108 6.81 8.66 -4.33
N CYS A 109 7.67 8.32 -3.35
CA CYS A 109 9.04 8.79 -3.27
C CYS A 109 9.90 8.35 -4.47
N GLN A 110 9.78 7.07 -4.86
CA GLN A 110 10.49 6.54 -6.02
C GLN A 110 10.05 7.23 -7.31
N SER A 111 8.74 7.46 -7.49
CA SER A 111 8.20 8.17 -8.64
C SER A 111 8.74 9.60 -8.71
N ALA A 112 8.71 10.33 -7.59
CA ALA A 112 9.21 11.69 -7.53
C ALA A 112 10.70 11.78 -7.93
N THR A 113 11.52 10.88 -7.41
CA THR A 113 12.96 10.81 -7.75
C THR A 113 13.16 10.46 -9.22
N PHE A 114 12.45 9.44 -9.72
CA PHE A 114 12.56 9.00 -11.10
C PHE A 114 12.17 10.12 -12.08
N PHE A 115 11.03 10.74 -11.88
CA PHE A 115 10.55 11.80 -12.76
C PHE A 115 11.43 13.06 -12.68
N LEU A 116 11.93 13.42 -11.49
CA LEU A 116 12.88 14.53 -11.36
C LEU A 116 14.13 14.30 -12.20
N ASN A 117 14.69 13.09 -12.19
CA ASN A 117 15.85 12.75 -13.00
C ASN A 117 15.53 12.82 -14.50
N LYS A 118 14.37 12.29 -14.91
CA LYS A 118 13.93 12.35 -16.31
C LYS A 118 13.66 13.78 -16.80
N ILE A 119 13.15 14.64 -15.94
CA ILE A 119 12.98 16.07 -16.24
C ILE A 119 14.34 16.74 -16.44
N LYS A 120 15.32 16.46 -15.57
CA LYS A 120 16.68 17.00 -15.71
C LYS A 120 17.36 16.51 -17.00
N GLU A 121 17.24 15.22 -17.33
CA GLU A 121 17.77 14.62 -18.57
C GLU A 121 17.09 15.16 -19.82
N HIS A 122 15.87 15.68 -19.72
CA HIS A 122 15.12 16.23 -20.84
C HIS A 122 15.60 17.62 -21.28
N GLU A 123 16.34 18.31 -20.40
CA GLU A 123 16.92 19.64 -20.63
C GLU A 123 15.85 20.69 -21.01
N SER A 124 16.09 21.47 -22.06
CA SER A 124 15.23 22.56 -22.56
C SER A 124 14.20 22.12 -23.60
N ARG A 125 14.07 20.82 -23.88
CA ARG A 125 13.10 20.29 -24.85
C ARG A 125 11.65 20.43 -24.33
N LEU A 126 10.70 20.46 -25.25
CA LEU A 126 9.28 20.52 -24.91
C LEU A 126 8.83 19.21 -24.24
N PHE A 127 8.10 19.33 -23.15
CA PHE A 127 7.45 18.21 -22.49
C PHE A 127 6.18 17.82 -23.25
N THR A 128 6.31 16.90 -24.21
CA THR A 128 5.17 16.40 -25.00
C THR A 128 4.42 15.32 -24.24
N GLU A 129 3.18 15.06 -24.66
CA GLU A 129 2.38 13.98 -24.06
C GLU A 129 3.04 12.61 -24.30
N GLU A 130 3.64 12.40 -25.47
CA GLU A 130 4.38 11.18 -25.82
C GLU A 130 5.54 10.96 -24.84
N TRP A 131 6.35 12.00 -24.60
CA TRP A 131 7.44 11.92 -23.62
C TRP A 131 6.92 11.57 -22.21
N MET A 132 5.80 12.16 -21.79
CA MET A 132 5.20 11.90 -20.50
C MET A 132 4.74 10.44 -20.39
N GLN A 133 4.12 9.89 -21.44
CA GLN A 133 3.67 8.51 -21.49
C GLN A 133 4.85 7.53 -21.46
N GLU A 134 5.85 7.73 -22.31
CA GLU A 134 7.06 6.89 -22.38
C GLU A 134 7.83 6.91 -21.04
N THR A 135 7.90 8.08 -20.42
CA THR A 135 8.54 8.24 -19.11
C THR A 135 7.79 7.44 -18.02
N PHE A 136 6.45 7.53 -18.01
CA PHE A 136 5.65 6.73 -17.08
C PHE A 136 5.77 5.22 -17.36
N GLU A 137 5.71 4.80 -18.62
CA GLU A 137 5.86 3.38 -18.97
C GLU A 137 7.21 2.81 -18.52
N THR A 138 8.27 3.62 -18.65
CA THR A 138 9.60 3.23 -18.16
C THR A 138 9.59 3.06 -16.65
N TYR A 139 9.01 4.02 -15.90
CA TYR A 139 8.84 3.92 -14.46
C TYR A 139 8.00 2.70 -14.06
N TRP A 140 6.88 2.48 -14.74
CA TRP A 140 6.00 1.33 -14.52
C TRP A 140 6.76 0.01 -14.64
N LYS A 141 7.47 -0.19 -15.75
CA LYS A 141 8.24 -1.42 -16.02
C LYS A 141 9.38 -1.65 -15.03
N GLN A 142 10.06 -0.58 -14.64
CA GLN A 142 11.22 -0.68 -13.75
C GLN A 142 10.85 -0.86 -12.27
N SER A 143 9.80 -0.22 -11.80
CA SER A 143 9.46 -0.14 -10.38
C SER A 143 7.98 -0.39 -10.07
N ALA A 144 7.07 0.45 -10.51
CA ALA A 144 5.72 0.55 -9.99
C ALA A 144 4.89 -0.73 -10.15
N GLN A 145 5.01 -1.45 -11.26
CA GLN A 145 4.29 -2.69 -11.49
C GLN A 145 4.58 -3.76 -10.42
N TRP A 146 5.79 -3.77 -9.87
CA TRP A 146 6.19 -4.77 -8.88
C TRP A 146 5.53 -4.51 -7.53
N ALA A 147 5.45 -3.25 -7.13
CA ALA A 147 4.70 -2.83 -5.94
C ALA A 147 3.21 -3.16 -6.09
N THR A 148 2.63 -2.89 -7.26
CA THR A 148 1.22 -3.20 -7.55
C THR A 148 0.96 -4.71 -7.56
N LYS A 149 1.79 -5.50 -8.23
CA LYS A 149 1.68 -6.97 -8.24
C LYS A 149 1.80 -7.57 -6.84
N TRP A 150 2.76 -7.07 -6.05
CA TRP A 150 2.97 -7.51 -4.66
C TRP A 150 1.74 -7.22 -3.79
N THR A 151 1.23 -5.99 -3.84
CA THR A 151 0.04 -5.58 -3.11
C THR A 151 -1.19 -6.42 -3.49
N ASN A 152 -1.40 -6.65 -4.79
CA ASN A 152 -2.50 -7.48 -5.27
C ASN A 152 -2.37 -8.95 -4.82
N LEU A 153 -1.15 -9.48 -4.79
CA LEU A 153 -0.89 -10.85 -4.30
C LEU A 153 -1.22 -10.96 -2.80
N MET A 154 -0.90 -9.95 -2.01
CA MET A 154 -1.24 -9.93 -0.58
C MET A 154 -2.74 -9.80 -0.35
N LEU A 155 -3.42 -8.97 -1.12
CA LEU A 155 -4.86 -8.76 -1.02
C LEU A 155 -5.67 -9.98 -1.46
N LYS A 156 -5.20 -10.68 -2.50
CA LYS A 156 -5.79 -11.91 -3.03
C LYS A 156 -4.71 -12.97 -3.23
N PRO A 157 -4.27 -13.62 -2.15
CA PRO A 157 -3.18 -14.58 -2.24
C PRO A 157 -3.55 -15.79 -3.09
N SER A 158 -2.65 -16.18 -4.00
CA SER A 158 -2.75 -17.42 -4.77
C SER A 158 -2.59 -18.63 -3.85
N LYS A 159 -3.03 -19.81 -4.31
CA LYS A 159 -2.83 -21.05 -3.54
C LYS A 159 -1.34 -21.34 -3.31
N SER A 160 -0.48 -21.06 -4.28
CA SER A 160 0.97 -21.21 -4.18
C SER A 160 1.55 -20.27 -3.12
N PHE A 161 1.12 -19.01 -3.09
CA PHE A 161 1.55 -18.06 -2.08
C PHE A 161 1.10 -18.46 -0.67
N VAL A 162 -0.14 -18.93 -0.49
CA VAL A 162 -0.62 -19.47 0.78
C VAL A 162 0.21 -20.67 1.24
N SER A 163 0.57 -21.56 0.31
CA SER A 163 1.45 -22.70 0.64
C SER A 163 2.85 -22.26 1.06
N LEU A 164 3.37 -21.21 0.41
CA LEU A 164 4.65 -20.61 0.78
C LEU A 164 4.61 -19.97 2.19
N LEU A 165 3.54 -19.26 2.52
CA LEU A 165 3.32 -18.70 3.87
C LEU A 165 3.28 -19.82 4.93
N ARG A 166 2.63 -20.93 4.63
CA ARG A 166 2.63 -22.11 5.51
C ARG A 166 4.01 -22.73 5.67
N ALA A 167 4.78 -22.83 4.61
CA ALA A 167 6.17 -23.31 4.69
C ALA A 167 7.02 -22.35 5.55
N ALA A 168 6.86 -21.05 5.37
CA ALA A 168 7.57 -20.04 6.15
C ALA A 168 7.30 -20.15 7.66
N SER A 169 6.08 -20.55 8.08
CA SER A 169 5.76 -20.73 9.50
C SER A 169 6.56 -21.84 10.20
N HIS A 170 7.20 -22.73 9.43
CA HIS A 170 8.01 -23.83 9.96
C HIS A 170 9.48 -23.78 9.52
N GLN A 171 9.85 -22.87 8.62
CA GLN A 171 11.17 -22.78 8.01
C GLN A 171 11.74 -21.36 8.11
N PRO A 172 12.63 -21.08 9.07
CA PRO A 172 13.17 -19.72 9.27
C PRO A 172 13.81 -19.10 8.03
N ASN A 173 14.49 -19.89 7.20
CA ASN A 173 15.08 -19.37 5.96
C ASN A 173 14.03 -18.90 4.96
N THR A 174 12.92 -19.61 4.82
CA THR A 174 11.79 -19.23 3.98
C THR A 174 11.10 -17.98 4.54
N ALA A 175 10.94 -17.90 5.87
CA ALA A 175 10.39 -16.73 6.53
C ALA A 175 11.24 -15.48 6.30
N ASN A 176 12.55 -15.59 6.49
CA ASN A 176 13.50 -14.50 6.25
C ASN A 176 13.52 -14.06 4.79
N TRP A 177 13.48 -15.02 3.86
CA TRP A 177 13.41 -14.71 2.43
C TRP A 177 12.13 -13.94 2.07
N LEU A 178 10.97 -14.36 2.58
CA LEU A 178 9.71 -13.65 2.41
C LEU A 178 9.74 -12.25 3.04
N ALA A 179 10.23 -12.12 4.26
CA ALA A 179 10.33 -10.83 4.95
C ALA A 179 11.20 -9.83 4.16
N ASN A 180 12.35 -10.28 3.64
CA ASN A 180 13.22 -9.46 2.80
C ASN A 180 12.55 -9.04 1.47
N GLY A 181 11.54 -9.76 1.03
CA GLY A 181 10.80 -9.44 -0.18
C GLY A 181 9.87 -8.25 -0.07
N PHE A 182 9.48 -7.87 1.13
CA PHE A 182 8.73 -6.62 1.34
C PHE A 182 9.54 -5.41 0.89
N ASP A 183 10.86 -5.43 1.09
CA ASP A 183 11.74 -4.34 0.66
C ASP A 183 11.97 -4.35 -0.86
N ILE A 184 11.99 -5.55 -1.46
CA ILE A 184 12.29 -5.73 -2.88
C ILE A 184 11.26 -6.67 -3.53
N PRO A 185 10.00 -6.24 -3.73
CA PRO A 185 8.93 -7.07 -4.28
C PRO A 185 9.27 -7.73 -5.62
N ARG A 186 10.03 -7.03 -6.47
CA ARG A 186 10.48 -7.56 -7.77
C ARG A 186 11.24 -8.87 -7.61
N LYS A 187 12.16 -8.95 -6.65
CA LYS A 187 13.00 -10.13 -6.44
C LYS A 187 12.14 -11.36 -6.11
N ILE A 188 11.27 -11.24 -5.12
CA ILE A 188 10.36 -12.34 -4.73
C ILE A 188 9.46 -12.75 -5.90
N LEU A 189 8.80 -11.79 -6.54
CA LEU A 189 7.85 -12.09 -7.62
C LEU A 189 8.52 -12.78 -8.80
N THR A 190 9.77 -12.44 -9.10
CA THR A 190 10.54 -13.09 -10.16
C THR A 190 10.95 -14.51 -9.77
N GLU A 191 11.39 -14.70 -8.52
CA GLU A 191 11.80 -16.01 -8.01
C GLU A 191 10.61 -16.98 -7.82
N MET A 192 9.42 -16.45 -7.55
CA MET A 192 8.19 -17.24 -7.44
C MET A 192 7.55 -17.59 -8.78
N ASP A 193 8.12 -17.13 -9.89
CA ASP A 193 7.57 -17.32 -11.25
C ASP A 193 6.14 -16.77 -11.42
N LEU A 194 5.81 -15.70 -10.70
CA LEU A 194 4.50 -15.05 -10.72
C LEU A 194 4.43 -13.96 -11.80
N ASN A 195 4.96 -14.26 -12.97
CA ASN A 195 4.97 -13.34 -14.11
C ASN A 195 3.69 -13.38 -14.97
N GLU A 196 2.65 -14.06 -14.51
CA GLU A 196 1.34 -14.14 -15.18
C GLU A 196 0.39 -13.00 -14.82
#